data_0fe88c7a9048d86ea8760407717ccff6
#
_entry.id   0fe88c7a9048d86ea8760407717ccff6
#
_cell.length_a   1.000
_cell.length_b   1.000
_cell.length_c   1.000
_cell.angle_alpha   90.00
_cell.angle_beta   90.00
_cell.angle_gamma   90.00
#
_symmetry.space_group_name_H-M   'P 1'
#
loop_
_entity.id
_entity.type
_entity.pdbx_description
1 polymer ?
#
loop_
_entity_poly.entity_id
_entity_poly.type
_entity_poly.pdbx_seq_one_letter_code
_entity_poly.pdbx_strand_id
1 'polypeptide(L)'
;MAKEAKAFFNGQKVSLKDAKVGIMTHALHYGTAVFEGIRGNWNESKEKMIIFRLKEHYDRLLRGANILKMNLGYTSQEMCDITV
;
A
#
# COMPACT_ATOMS: atom_id res chain seq x y z
N MET A 1 2.83 -24.85 3.52
CA MET A 1 3.90 -24.14 2.82
C MET A 1 3.58 -22.65 2.76
N ALA A 2 4.51 -21.83 3.16
CA ALA A 2 4.31 -20.38 3.14
C ALA A 2 4.32 -19.88 1.71
N LYS A 3 3.34 -19.06 1.35
CA LYS A 3 3.32 -18.40 0.06
C LYS A 3 4.31 -17.24 0.06
N GLU A 4 4.92 -17.00 -1.08
CA GLU A 4 5.78 -15.86 -1.26
C GLU A 4 4.98 -14.57 -1.13
N ALA A 5 5.47 -13.63 -0.33
CA ALA A 5 4.83 -12.34 -0.18
C ALA A 5 4.98 -11.51 -1.45
N LYS A 6 3.95 -10.76 -1.79
CA LYS A 6 3.91 -9.90 -2.96
C LYS A 6 3.82 -8.45 -2.55
N ALA A 7 4.25 -7.57 -3.43
CA ALA A 7 4.13 -6.14 -3.27
C ALA A 7 3.67 -5.51 -4.57
N PHE A 8 2.92 -4.42 -4.47
CA PHE A 8 2.62 -3.59 -5.63
C PHE A 8 3.65 -2.47 -5.65
N PHE A 9 4.53 -2.48 -6.61
CA PHE A 9 5.69 -1.60 -6.64
C PHE A 9 5.86 -0.99 -8.03
N ASN A 10 5.88 0.33 -8.09
CA ASN A 10 6.01 1.07 -9.35
C ASN A 10 4.98 0.63 -10.40
N GLY A 11 3.74 0.44 -9.98
CA GLY A 11 2.65 0.09 -10.88
C GLY A 11 2.58 -1.38 -11.25
N GLN A 12 3.37 -2.23 -10.64
CA GLN A 12 3.40 -3.65 -10.95
C GLN A 12 3.37 -4.52 -9.70
N LYS A 13 2.76 -5.67 -9.81
CA LYS A 13 2.78 -6.67 -8.75
C LYS A 13 4.07 -7.48 -8.87
N VAL A 14 4.90 -7.43 -7.84
CA VAL A 14 6.21 -8.09 -7.84
C VAL A 14 6.37 -8.93 -6.57
N SER A 15 7.39 -9.79 -6.57
CA SER A 15 7.79 -10.46 -5.34
C SER A 15 8.31 -9.43 -4.34
N LEU A 16 7.98 -9.60 -3.06
CA LEU A 16 8.41 -8.66 -2.03
C LEU A 16 9.94 -8.48 -2.02
N LYS A 17 10.67 -9.54 -2.29
CA LYS A 17 12.15 -9.48 -2.34
C LYS A 17 12.68 -8.52 -3.40
N ASP A 18 11.86 -8.21 -4.43
CA ASP A 18 12.26 -7.33 -5.52
C ASP A 18 11.75 -5.89 -5.32
N ALA A 19 10.94 -5.64 -4.28
CA ALA A 19 10.42 -4.31 -3.97
C ALA A 19 11.46 -3.56 -3.13
N LYS A 20 12.39 -2.91 -3.82
CA LYS A 20 13.52 -2.23 -3.19
C LYS A 20 13.64 -0.81 -3.70
N VAL A 21 14.16 0.07 -2.84
CA VAL A 21 14.45 1.45 -3.21
C VAL A 21 15.95 1.70 -3.04
N GLY A 22 16.47 2.60 -3.86
CA GLY A 22 17.89 2.96 -3.79
C GLY A 22 18.20 3.78 -2.56
N ILE A 23 19.45 3.71 -2.10
CA ILE A 23 19.91 4.44 -0.92
C ILE A 23 19.84 5.97 -1.12
N MET A 24 19.83 6.44 -2.36
CA MET A 24 19.72 7.86 -2.69
C MET A 24 18.28 8.33 -2.85
N THR A 25 17.30 7.47 -2.56
CA THR A 25 15.89 7.83 -2.63
C THR A 25 15.60 9.05 -1.75
N HIS A 26 14.91 10.04 -2.32
CA HIS A 26 14.64 11.31 -1.66
C HIS A 26 13.96 11.13 -0.30
N ALA A 27 13.00 10.23 -0.20
CA ALA A 27 12.27 9.95 1.04
C ALA A 27 13.19 9.54 2.20
N LEU A 28 14.26 8.81 1.91
CA LEU A 28 15.20 8.35 2.93
C LEU A 28 16.02 9.49 3.53
N HIS A 29 16.26 10.54 2.75
CA HIS A 29 17.09 11.68 3.18
C HIS A 29 16.27 12.86 3.67
N TYR A 30 15.06 13.04 3.15
CA TYR A 30 14.26 14.24 3.42
C TYR A 30 12.88 13.93 3.99
N GLY A 31 12.55 12.66 4.19
CA GLY A 31 11.27 12.28 4.77
C GLY A 31 10.05 12.58 3.88
N THR A 32 10.24 12.72 2.58
CA THR A 32 9.14 12.99 1.64
C THR A 32 8.39 11.71 1.34
N ALA A 33 7.60 11.26 2.31
CA ALA A 33 6.86 10.02 2.20
C ALA A 33 5.56 10.12 3.00
N VAL A 34 4.56 9.39 2.57
CA VAL A 34 3.33 9.17 3.33
C VAL A 34 3.14 7.67 3.48
N PHE A 35 2.57 7.25 4.59
CA PHE A 35 2.33 5.83 4.82
C PHE A 35 1.02 5.61 5.57
N GLU A 36 0.52 4.39 5.49
CA GLU A 36 -0.69 3.97 6.17
C GLU A 36 -0.49 2.55 6.70
N GLY A 37 -1.00 2.27 7.89
CA GLY A 37 -1.00 0.92 8.42
C GLY A 37 -2.34 0.25 8.16
N ILE A 38 -2.36 -0.74 7.32
CA ILE A 38 -3.57 -1.48 6.95
C ILE A 38 -3.44 -2.91 7.44
N ARG A 39 -4.46 -3.39 8.14
CA ARG A 39 -4.42 -4.72 8.73
C ARG A 39 -5.47 -5.62 8.09
N GLY A 40 -5.03 -6.82 7.68
CA GLY A 40 -5.91 -7.86 7.23
C GLY A 40 -5.88 -9.04 8.20
N ASN A 41 -7.04 -9.63 8.47
CA ASN A 41 -7.16 -10.80 9.32
C ASN A 41 -7.92 -11.89 8.58
N TRP A 42 -7.37 -13.10 8.62
CA TRP A 42 -8.04 -14.25 8.02
C TRP A 42 -9.25 -14.65 8.85
N ASN A 43 -10.40 -14.85 8.19
CA ASN A 43 -11.62 -15.31 8.84
C ASN A 43 -11.88 -16.75 8.40
N GLU A 44 -11.70 -17.69 9.32
CA GLU A 44 -11.82 -19.11 9.01
C GLU A 44 -13.24 -19.54 8.63
N SER A 45 -14.24 -19.02 9.31
CA SER A 45 -15.63 -19.41 9.05
C SER A 45 -16.11 -18.94 7.67
N LYS A 46 -15.59 -17.81 7.19
CA LYS A 46 -15.93 -17.26 5.88
C LYS A 46 -14.88 -17.59 4.81
N GLU A 47 -13.78 -18.19 5.21
CA GLU A 47 -12.65 -18.53 4.34
C GLU A 47 -12.16 -17.35 3.50
N LYS A 48 -11.99 -16.19 4.14
CA LYS A 48 -11.52 -15.01 3.45
C LYS A 48 -10.77 -14.05 4.37
N MET A 49 -9.98 -13.21 3.76
CA MET A 49 -9.27 -12.14 4.43
C MET A 49 -10.23 -10.98 4.67
N ILE A 50 -10.27 -10.50 5.90
CA ILE A 50 -11.06 -9.31 6.26
C ILE A 50 -10.09 -8.17 6.48
N ILE A 51 -10.26 -7.09 5.72
CA ILE A 51 -9.42 -5.90 5.83
C ILE A 51 -10.28 -4.78 6.41
N PHE A 52 -9.85 -4.25 7.57
CA PHE A 52 -10.63 -3.26 8.30
C PHE A 52 -10.50 -1.88 7.69
N ARG A 53 -11.64 -1.32 7.25
CA ARG A 53 -11.76 0.07 6.77
C ARG A 53 -10.73 0.45 5.70
N LEU A 54 -10.56 -0.42 4.72
CA LEU A 54 -9.55 -0.24 3.67
C LEU A 54 -9.70 1.10 2.95
N LYS A 55 -10.92 1.45 2.55
CA LYS A 55 -11.15 2.69 1.82
C LYS A 55 -10.79 3.92 2.65
N GLU A 56 -11.15 3.92 3.93
CA GLU A 56 -10.84 5.04 4.83
C GLU A 56 -9.34 5.21 5.01
N HIS A 57 -8.58 4.11 5.06
CA HIS A 57 -7.12 4.16 5.10
C HIS A 57 -6.57 4.83 3.84
N TYR A 58 -7.08 4.45 2.67
CA TYR A 58 -6.60 5.05 1.43
C TYR A 58 -7.05 6.50 1.27
N ASP A 59 -8.25 6.85 1.74
CA ASP A 59 -8.69 8.25 1.74
C ASP A 59 -7.74 9.10 2.58
N ARG A 60 -7.32 8.60 3.74
CA ARG A 60 -6.38 9.31 4.61
C ARG A 60 -4.99 9.39 3.98
N LEU A 61 -4.53 8.32 3.35
CA LEU A 61 -3.25 8.30 2.65
C LEU A 61 -3.22 9.36 1.55
N LEU A 62 -4.29 9.46 0.76
CA LEU A 62 -4.38 10.43 -0.32
C LEU A 62 -4.44 11.85 0.19
N ARG A 63 -5.10 12.08 1.35
CA ARG A 63 -5.08 13.40 1.98
C ARG A 63 -3.67 13.79 2.39
N GLY A 64 -2.91 12.86 2.99
CA GLY A 64 -1.51 13.09 3.34
C GLY A 64 -0.65 13.38 2.13
N ALA A 65 -0.83 12.60 1.06
CA ALA A 65 -0.12 12.81 -0.19
C ALA A 65 -0.42 14.20 -0.77
N ASN A 66 -1.69 14.62 -0.73
CA ASN A 66 -2.09 15.93 -1.24
C ASN A 66 -1.45 17.08 -0.45
N ILE A 67 -1.30 16.93 0.87
CA ILE A 67 -0.61 17.94 1.70
C ILE A 67 0.83 18.10 1.23
N LEU A 68 1.50 17.02 0.86
CA LEU A 68 2.85 17.05 0.32
C LEU A 68 2.89 17.32 -1.18
N LYS A 69 1.73 17.58 -1.79
CA LYS A 69 1.59 17.82 -3.24
C LYS A 69 2.07 16.64 -4.09
N MET A 70 1.86 15.44 -3.59
CA MET A 70 2.14 14.21 -4.34
C MET A 70 0.89 13.77 -5.08
N ASN A 71 1.03 13.51 -6.37
CA ASN A 71 -0.05 12.91 -7.16
C ASN A 71 0.28 11.45 -7.39
N LEU A 72 -0.45 10.55 -6.73
CA LEU A 72 -0.18 9.12 -6.82
C LEU A 72 -0.74 8.48 -8.09
N GLY A 73 -1.65 9.18 -8.78
CA GLY A 73 -2.22 8.67 -10.01
C GLY A 73 -3.30 7.59 -9.83
N TYR A 74 -3.74 7.37 -8.61
CA TYR A 74 -4.76 6.36 -8.29
C TYR A 74 -5.85 6.96 -7.40
N THR A 75 -7.09 6.51 -7.60
CA THR A 75 -8.18 6.83 -6.67
C THR A 75 -8.16 5.85 -5.50
N SER A 76 -8.87 6.19 -4.41
CA SER A 76 -9.02 5.28 -3.27
C SER A 76 -9.59 3.93 -3.72
N GLN A 77 -10.59 3.94 -4.59
CA GLN A 77 -11.21 2.69 -5.05
C GLN A 77 -10.22 1.84 -5.85
N GLU A 78 -9.44 2.47 -6.72
CA GLU A 78 -8.40 1.76 -7.47
C GLU A 78 -7.37 1.12 -6.55
N MET A 79 -6.96 1.83 -5.49
CA MET A 79 -6.01 1.30 -4.52
C MET A 79 -6.61 0.14 -3.72
N CYS A 80 -7.90 0.21 -3.39
CA CYS A 80 -8.60 -0.90 -2.75
C CYS A 80 -8.62 -2.12 -3.67
N ASP A 81 -8.90 -1.92 -4.95
CA ASP A 81 -8.95 -3.02 -5.92
C ASP A 81 -7.58 -3.68 -6.09
N ILE A 82 -6.50 -2.91 -6.07
CA ILE A 82 -5.14 -3.43 -6.14
C ILE A 82 -4.82 -4.28 -4.91
N THR A 83 -5.30 -3.86 -3.74
CA THR A 83 -4.99 -4.51 -2.47
C THR A 83 -5.69 -5.87 -2.32
N VAL A 84 -6.89 -5.99 -2.84
CA VAL A 84 -7.71 -7.21 -2.70
C VAL A 84 -7.28 -8.38 -3.60
#